data_c545ec4c30bdba32b99730773d049e22
#
_entry.id   c545ec4c30bdba32b99730773d049e22
#
_cell.length_a   1.000
_cell.length_b   1.000
_cell.length_c   1.000
_cell.angle_alpha   90.00
_cell.angle_beta   90.00
_cell.angle_gamma   90.00
#
_symmetry.space_group_name_H-M   'P 1'
#
loop_
_entity.id
_entity.type
_entity.pdbx_description
1 polymer ?
#
loop_
_entity_poly.entity_id
_entity_poly.type
_entity_poly.pdbx_seq_one_letter_code
_entity_poly.pdbx_strand_id
1 'polypeptide(L)'
;RRQRQMCIRDSTMTMTSEFMIALYGSFAQAESESISKNVSWGKEKAYREGKVQFQYKYLLGYKKGADGKPEIVPEEAETVKLIFNMYLDGYTLLNIADTLMAQGRRTATGKNIWSKGEVQRILKNEKYVGDALLQKSFTVDCITHKVVKNNGEHPMYLVTDHHTPIVDRDTFNRVQQELARRTSKRL
;
A
#
# COMPACT_ATOMS: atom_id res chain seq x y z
N ARG A 1 31.12 -61.22 -3.63
CA ARG A 1 31.50 -60.02 -2.86
C ARG A 1 30.27 -59.14 -2.74
N ARG A 2 29.55 -59.18 -1.61
CA ARG A 2 28.46 -58.23 -1.30
C ARG A 2 29.09 -56.94 -0.76
N GLN A 3 29.00 -55.88 -1.53
CA GLN A 3 29.27 -54.51 -1.02
C GLN A 3 28.16 -54.15 -0.05
N ARG A 4 28.51 -53.94 1.22
CA ARG A 4 27.66 -53.28 2.19
C ARG A 4 27.61 -51.82 1.81
N GLN A 5 26.47 -51.36 1.30
CA GLN A 5 26.15 -49.93 1.30
C GLN A 5 26.01 -49.48 2.75
N MET A 6 27.01 -48.78 3.21
CA MET A 6 27.00 -48.10 4.51
C MET A 6 26.04 -46.93 4.37
N CYS A 7 24.82 -47.07 4.90
CA CYS A 7 23.87 -45.99 4.96
C CYS A 7 24.44 -44.87 5.84
N ILE A 8 24.79 -43.75 5.21
CA ILE A 8 25.11 -42.48 5.87
C ILE A 8 23.82 -41.87 6.46
N ARG A 9 23.03 -42.67 7.17
CA ARG A 9 21.76 -42.22 7.73
C ARG A 9 21.77 -42.06 9.25
N ASP A 10 22.92 -42.32 9.89
CA ASP A 10 23.00 -42.40 11.35
C ASP A 10 23.55 -41.17 12.08
N SER A 11 23.99 -40.12 11.38
CA SER A 11 24.61 -38.95 12.05
C SER A 11 23.68 -37.78 12.31
N THR A 12 22.48 -37.73 11.70
CA THR A 12 21.56 -36.61 11.86
C THR A 12 20.41 -36.88 12.83
N MET A 13 20.29 -38.08 13.31
CA MET A 13 19.17 -38.51 14.18
C MET A 13 19.59 -38.87 15.60
N THR A 14 20.65 -38.30 16.12
CA THR A 14 20.92 -38.39 17.56
C THR A 14 20.08 -37.38 18.30
N MET A 15 19.52 -37.74 19.47
CA MET A 15 18.71 -36.88 20.33
C MET A 15 19.38 -35.51 20.57
N THR A 16 20.73 -35.49 20.60
CA THR A 16 21.53 -34.27 20.72
C THR A 16 21.47 -33.38 19.48
N SER A 17 21.45 -33.95 18.27
CA SER A 17 21.37 -33.17 17.03
C SER A 17 19.98 -32.59 16.82
N GLU A 18 18.91 -33.32 17.15
CA GLU A 18 17.53 -32.82 17.14
C GLU A 18 17.34 -31.66 18.11
N PHE A 19 17.91 -31.82 19.33
CA PHE A 19 17.88 -30.74 20.33
C PHE A 19 18.63 -29.50 19.84
N MET A 20 19.81 -29.66 19.24
CA MET A 20 20.58 -28.52 18.69
C MET A 20 19.83 -27.82 17.55
N ILE A 21 19.22 -28.57 16.64
CA ILE A 21 18.40 -28.01 15.54
C ILE A 21 17.21 -27.22 16.10
N ALA A 22 16.50 -27.79 17.08
CA ALA A 22 15.38 -27.11 17.73
C ALA A 22 15.84 -25.84 18.46
N LEU A 23 16.99 -25.87 19.12
CA LEU A 23 17.59 -24.72 19.81
C LEU A 23 17.96 -23.62 18.84
N TYR A 24 18.70 -23.95 17.77
CA TYR A 24 19.04 -22.97 16.72
C TYR A 24 17.78 -22.41 16.02
N GLY A 25 16.78 -23.25 15.78
CA GLY A 25 15.49 -22.81 15.22
C GLY A 25 14.79 -21.80 16.11
N SER A 26 14.76 -22.04 17.42
CA SER A 26 14.15 -21.10 18.38
C SER A 26 14.91 -19.78 18.48
N PHE A 27 16.25 -19.81 18.44
CA PHE A 27 17.04 -18.58 18.41
C PHE A 27 16.81 -17.77 17.12
N ALA A 28 16.81 -18.41 15.95
CA ALA A 28 16.54 -17.75 14.68
C ALA A 28 15.15 -17.12 14.65
N GLN A 29 14.15 -17.79 15.21
CA GLN A 29 12.80 -17.24 15.33
C GLN A 29 12.76 -16.03 16.27
N ALA A 30 13.37 -16.14 17.45
CA ALA A 30 13.43 -15.04 18.42
C ALA A 30 14.15 -13.81 17.86
N GLU A 31 15.22 -14.02 17.10
CA GLU A 31 15.93 -12.92 16.40
C GLU A 31 15.03 -12.27 15.34
N SER A 32 14.35 -13.06 14.51
CA SER A 32 13.41 -12.57 13.51
C SER A 32 12.28 -11.75 14.12
N GLU A 33 11.70 -12.21 15.24
CA GLU A 33 10.67 -11.48 15.97
C GLU A 33 11.21 -10.16 16.56
N SER A 34 12.42 -10.16 17.10
CA SER A 34 13.07 -8.97 17.64
C SER A 34 13.30 -7.92 16.54
N ILE A 35 13.85 -8.34 15.40
CA ILE A 35 14.06 -7.46 14.24
C ILE A 35 12.72 -6.88 13.77
N SER A 36 11.68 -7.71 13.66
CA SER A 36 10.35 -7.27 13.23
C SER A 36 9.75 -6.24 14.17
N LYS A 37 9.87 -6.44 15.50
CA LYS A 37 9.42 -5.48 16.51
C LYS A 37 10.17 -4.15 16.41
N ASN A 38 11.49 -4.20 16.24
CA ASN A 38 12.32 -3.00 16.09
C ASN A 38 11.96 -2.20 14.82
N VAL A 39 11.75 -2.89 13.68
CA VAL A 39 11.30 -2.25 12.43
C VAL A 39 9.92 -1.64 12.59
N SER A 40 8.98 -2.32 13.23
CA SER A 40 7.62 -1.82 13.47
C SER A 40 7.64 -0.59 14.38
N TRP A 41 8.41 -0.63 15.46
CA TRP A 41 8.61 0.51 16.36
C TRP A 41 9.24 1.71 15.63
N GLY A 42 10.26 1.47 14.82
CA GLY A 42 10.90 2.53 14.01
C GLY A 42 9.94 3.18 13.02
N LYS A 43 9.07 2.39 12.37
CA LYS A 43 8.00 2.89 11.49
C LYS A 43 6.97 3.71 12.26
N GLU A 44 6.51 3.21 13.40
CA GLU A 44 5.53 3.92 14.23
C GLU A 44 6.08 5.26 14.71
N LYS A 45 7.35 5.30 15.16
CA LYS A 45 8.04 6.54 15.52
C LYS A 45 8.08 7.51 14.35
N ALA A 46 8.46 7.05 13.16
CA ALA A 46 8.47 7.87 11.95
C ALA A 46 7.07 8.43 11.60
N TYR A 47 6.00 7.63 11.77
CA TYR A 47 4.63 8.08 11.55
C TYR A 47 4.20 9.13 12.57
N ARG A 48 4.57 8.97 13.83
CA ARG A 48 4.33 9.94 14.90
C ARG A 48 5.05 11.27 14.65
N GLU A 49 6.23 11.22 14.05
CA GLU A 49 6.99 12.39 13.61
C GLU A 49 6.48 12.99 12.29
N GLY A 50 5.41 12.45 11.71
CA GLY A 50 4.84 12.93 10.44
C GLY A 50 5.69 12.63 9.20
N LYS A 51 6.64 11.71 9.28
CA LYS A 51 7.47 11.32 8.13
C LYS A 51 6.68 10.47 7.15
N VAL A 52 6.27 11.07 6.03
CA VAL A 52 5.48 10.42 5.00
C VAL A 52 6.39 9.79 3.94
N GLN A 53 6.17 8.52 3.64
CA GLN A 53 6.82 7.85 2.52
C GLN A 53 5.81 7.60 1.39
N PHE A 54 6.13 8.07 0.19
CA PHE A 54 5.31 7.87 -0.99
C PHE A 54 5.84 6.73 -1.86
N GLN A 55 4.93 5.88 -2.30
CA GLN A 55 5.21 4.91 -3.37
C GLN A 55 4.83 5.54 -4.71
N TYR A 56 5.69 6.40 -5.24
CA TYR A 56 5.45 7.16 -6.47
C TYR A 56 5.07 6.28 -7.67
N LYS A 57 5.59 5.06 -7.75
CA LYS A 57 5.27 4.09 -8.82
C LYS A 57 3.77 3.83 -8.99
N TYR A 58 2.98 3.99 -7.93
CA TYR A 58 1.54 3.71 -7.93
C TYR A 58 0.69 4.96 -7.66
N LEU A 59 1.31 6.13 -7.65
CA LEU A 59 0.64 7.39 -7.37
C LEU A 59 0.65 8.26 -8.63
N LEU A 60 -0.45 8.24 -9.38
CA LEU A 60 -0.63 9.04 -10.59
C LEU A 60 -0.61 10.52 -10.23
N GLY A 61 0.03 11.34 -11.06
CA GLY A 61 0.05 12.79 -10.88
C GLY A 61 1.19 13.32 -10.02
N TYR A 62 1.96 12.43 -9.36
CA TYR A 62 3.09 12.84 -8.53
C TYR A 62 4.36 12.07 -8.86
N LYS A 63 5.48 12.76 -8.92
CA LYS A 63 6.83 12.19 -8.97
C LYS A 63 7.63 12.62 -7.74
N LYS A 64 8.75 11.97 -7.49
CA LYS A 64 9.68 12.37 -6.45
C LYS A 64 10.45 13.60 -6.90
N GLY A 65 10.28 14.72 -6.22
CA GLY A 65 11.06 15.94 -6.45
C GLY A 65 12.50 15.83 -5.93
N ALA A 66 13.32 16.81 -6.26
CA ALA A 66 14.71 16.89 -5.83
C ALA A 66 14.85 16.95 -4.30
N ASP A 67 13.92 17.61 -3.63
CA ASP A 67 13.85 17.74 -2.16
C ASP A 67 13.24 16.51 -1.47
N GLY A 68 12.95 15.44 -2.23
CA GLY A 68 12.29 14.24 -1.73
C GLY A 68 10.78 14.40 -1.50
N LYS A 69 10.23 15.60 -1.68
CA LYS A 69 8.79 15.89 -1.60
C LYS A 69 8.07 15.53 -2.91
N PRO A 70 6.75 15.28 -2.86
CA PRO A 70 5.96 15.05 -4.07
C PRO A 70 5.92 16.30 -4.96
N GLU A 71 6.28 16.15 -6.22
CA GLU A 71 6.14 17.16 -7.26
C GLU A 71 5.07 16.74 -8.25
N ILE A 72 4.22 17.69 -8.67
CA ILE A 72 3.12 17.41 -9.59
C ILE A 72 3.64 17.20 -11.00
N VAL A 73 3.14 16.16 -11.68
CA VAL A 73 3.32 15.91 -13.12
C VAL A 73 2.06 16.44 -13.83
N PRO A 74 2.15 17.55 -14.60
CA PRO A 74 0.96 18.24 -15.13
C PRO A 74 0.02 17.34 -15.95
N GLU A 75 0.56 16.54 -16.88
CA GLU A 75 -0.23 15.66 -17.74
C GLU A 75 -1.02 14.59 -16.95
N GLU A 76 -0.37 14.02 -15.94
CA GLU A 76 -1.00 13.04 -15.07
C GLU A 76 -2.01 13.69 -14.12
N ALA A 77 -1.71 14.89 -13.63
CA ALA A 77 -2.58 15.65 -12.76
C ALA A 77 -3.89 16.03 -13.46
N GLU A 78 -3.83 16.38 -14.77
CA GLU A 78 -5.03 16.58 -15.58
C GLU A 78 -5.90 15.31 -15.65
N THR A 79 -5.27 14.15 -15.78
CA THR A 79 -6.00 12.87 -15.77
C THR A 79 -6.70 12.64 -14.42
N VAL A 80 -6.04 12.95 -13.31
CA VAL A 80 -6.65 12.87 -11.97
C VAL A 80 -7.84 13.81 -11.87
N LYS A 81 -7.69 15.09 -12.24
CA LYS A 81 -8.79 16.08 -12.22
C LYS A 81 -9.96 15.63 -13.07
N LEU A 82 -9.70 15.09 -14.27
CA LEU A 82 -10.72 14.56 -15.16
C LEU A 82 -11.51 13.43 -14.49
N ILE A 83 -10.86 12.49 -13.82
CA ILE A 83 -11.51 11.39 -13.09
C ILE A 83 -12.47 11.94 -12.02
N PHE A 84 -12.05 12.93 -11.23
CA PHE A 84 -12.86 13.54 -10.18
C PHE A 84 -14.08 14.26 -10.78
N ASN A 85 -13.91 15.07 -11.84
CA ASN A 85 -14.97 15.79 -12.50
C ASN A 85 -16.01 14.85 -13.13
N MET A 86 -15.56 13.86 -13.93
CA MET A 86 -16.46 12.88 -14.52
C MET A 86 -17.29 12.14 -13.47
N TYR A 87 -16.70 11.83 -12.31
CA TYR A 87 -17.43 11.16 -11.26
C TYR A 87 -18.53 12.04 -10.65
N LEU A 88 -18.28 13.35 -10.48
CA LEU A 88 -19.28 14.32 -10.02
C LEU A 88 -20.37 14.58 -11.09
N ASP A 89 -20.01 14.51 -12.37
CA ASP A 89 -20.95 14.61 -13.50
C ASP A 89 -21.86 13.37 -13.63
N GLY A 90 -21.69 12.38 -12.75
CA GLY A 90 -22.58 11.22 -12.67
C GLY A 90 -22.08 9.97 -13.37
N TYR A 91 -20.92 9.99 -14.03
CA TYR A 91 -20.39 8.82 -14.72
C TYR A 91 -20.14 7.66 -13.75
N THR A 92 -20.30 6.44 -14.25
CA THR A 92 -19.95 5.23 -13.50
C THR A 92 -18.43 5.02 -13.52
N LEU A 93 -17.93 4.29 -12.54
CA LEU A 93 -16.49 3.94 -12.49
C LEU A 93 -16.00 3.18 -13.73
N LEU A 94 -16.91 2.41 -14.37
CA LEU A 94 -16.63 1.68 -15.58
C LEU A 94 -16.53 2.64 -16.77
N ASN A 95 -17.52 3.52 -16.95
CA ASN A 95 -17.55 4.49 -18.05
C ASN A 95 -16.33 5.44 -17.98
N ILE A 96 -15.89 5.82 -16.76
CA ILE A 96 -14.67 6.61 -16.57
C ILE A 96 -13.45 5.82 -17.07
N ALA A 97 -13.31 4.55 -16.68
CA ALA A 97 -12.21 3.70 -17.13
C ALA A 97 -12.19 3.55 -18.66
N ASP A 98 -13.35 3.30 -19.29
CA ASP A 98 -13.49 3.17 -20.74
C ASP A 98 -13.13 4.47 -21.46
N THR A 99 -13.56 5.62 -20.94
CA THR A 99 -13.21 6.94 -21.50
C THR A 99 -11.72 7.22 -21.43
N LEU A 100 -11.06 6.89 -20.30
CA LEU A 100 -9.62 7.05 -20.15
C LEU A 100 -8.84 6.16 -21.13
N MET A 101 -9.29 4.93 -21.35
CA MET A 101 -8.71 4.03 -22.35
C MET A 101 -8.88 4.56 -23.77
N ALA A 102 -10.08 5.06 -24.11
CA ALA A 102 -10.38 5.65 -25.42
C ALA A 102 -9.52 6.90 -25.70
N GLN A 103 -9.21 7.69 -24.67
CA GLN A 103 -8.34 8.86 -24.76
C GLN A 103 -6.83 8.51 -24.73
N GLY A 104 -6.47 7.23 -24.62
CA GLY A 104 -5.08 6.80 -24.54
C GLY A 104 -4.35 7.21 -23.27
N ARG A 105 -5.09 7.59 -22.19
CA ARG A 105 -4.51 7.99 -20.91
C ARG A 105 -3.88 6.80 -20.21
N ARG A 106 -2.65 6.96 -19.72
CA ARG A 106 -1.90 5.89 -19.05
C ARG A 106 -2.13 5.91 -17.54
N THR A 107 -2.10 4.72 -16.93
CA THR A 107 -2.11 4.56 -15.47
C THR A 107 -0.74 4.94 -14.89
N ALA A 108 -0.66 5.09 -13.55
CA ALA A 108 0.62 5.34 -12.85
C ALA A 108 1.72 4.31 -13.16
N THR A 109 1.35 3.10 -13.58
CA THR A 109 2.30 2.04 -13.99
C THR A 109 2.61 2.05 -15.49
N GLY A 110 2.14 3.06 -16.24
CA GLY A 110 2.36 3.21 -17.68
C GLY A 110 1.45 2.33 -18.57
N LYS A 111 0.52 1.57 -17.98
CA LYS A 111 -0.42 0.74 -18.73
C LYS A 111 -1.56 1.58 -19.32
N ASN A 112 -2.09 1.15 -20.46
CA ASN A 112 -3.26 1.77 -21.10
C ASN A 112 -4.59 1.07 -20.73
N ILE A 113 -4.56 0.14 -19.78
CA ILE A 113 -5.74 -0.59 -19.32
C ILE A 113 -6.14 -0.05 -17.97
N TRP A 114 -7.35 0.48 -17.89
CA TRP A 114 -7.94 0.99 -16.66
C TRP A 114 -8.97 0.01 -16.10
N SER A 115 -8.96 -0.20 -14.81
CA SER A 115 -9.96 -0.98 -14.12
C SER A 115 -10.84 -0.08 -13.23
N LYS A 116 -12.07 -0.52 -13.02
CA LYS A 116 -12.99 0.11 -12.04
C LYS A 116 -12.32 0.30 -10.66
N GLY A 117 -11.50 -0.68 -10.24
CA GLY A 117 -10.80 -0.64 -8.95
C GLY A 117 -9.71 0.44 -8.90
N GLU A 118 -9.01 0.70 -10.00
CA GLU A 118 -8.01 1.77 -10.07
C GLU A 118 -8.66 3.15 -9.99
N VAL A 119 -9.74 3.38 -10.74
CA VAL A 119 -10.52 4.62 -10.66
C VAL A 119 -11.04 4.83 -9.24
N GLN A 120 -11.62 3.81 -8.62
CA GLN A 120 -12.11 3.91 -7.24
C GLN A 120 -11.00 4.21 -6.24
N ARG A 121 -9.81 3.61 -6.42
CA ARG A 121 -8.65 3.86 -5.55
C ARG A 121 -8.16 5.30 -5.67
N ILE A 122 -8.15 5.88 -6.88
CA ILE A 122 -7.81 7.29 -7.10
C ILE A 122 -8.82 8.19 -6.37
N LEU A 123 -10.11 7.99 -6.56
CA LEU A 123 -11.16 8.80 -5.94
C LEU A 123 -11.16 8.76 -4.40
N LYS A 124 -10.67 7.67 -3.80
CA LYS A 124 -10.58 7.49 -2.33
C LYS A 124 -9.25 7.93 -1.72
N ASN A 125 -8.28 8.33 -2.53
CA ASN A 125 -6.94 8.59 -2.03
C ASN A 125 -6.80 10.04 -1.57
N GLU A 126 -6.67 10.25 -0.27
CA GLU A 126 -6.50 11.56 0.37
C GLU A 126 -5.24 12.31 -0.07
N LYS A 127 -4.26 11.62 -0.66
CA LYS A 127 -3.04 12.26 -1.14
C LYS A 127 -3.28 13.30 -2.23
N TYR A 128 -4.38 13.18 -2.97
CA TYR A 128 -4.74 14.16 -4.00
C TYR A 128 -5.19 15.52 -3.43
N VAL A 129 -5.53 15.57 -2.15
CA VAL A 129 -5.90 16.80 -1.41
C VAL A 129 -4.71 17.40 -0.65
N GLY A 130 -3.53 16.76 -0.74
CA GLY A 130 -2.36 17.19 0.01
C GLY A 130 -2.19 16.52 1.37
N ASP A 131 -3.12 15.67 1.78
CA ASP A 131 -3.09 14.97 3.06
C ASP A 131 -2.39 13.60 2.93
N ALA A 132 -1.93 13.06 4.04
CA ALA A 132 -1.37 11.71 4.09
C ALA A 132 -1.84 10.97 5.35
N LEU A 133 -2.63 9.91 5.17
CA LEU A 133 -3.03 9.03 6.25
C LEU A 133 -2.04 7.86 6.35
N LEU A 134 -1.36 7.79 7.48
CA LEU A 134 -0.31 6.80 7.77
C LEU A 134 -0.87 5.65 8.60
N GLN A 135 -0.19 4.49 8.53
CA GLN A 135 -0.55 3.27 9.27
C GLN A 135 -1.92 2.69 8.88
N LYS A 136 -2.31 2.80 7.59
CA LYS A 136 -3.53 2.17 7.06
C LYS A 136 -3.50 0.64 7.08
N SER A 137 -2.33 0.04 7.22
CA SER A 137 -2.12 -1.40 7.28
C SER A 137 -0.88 -1.71 8.13
N PHE A 138 -0.85 -2.91 8.69
CA PHE A 138 0.27 -3.41 9.48
C PHE A 138 0.54 -4.88 9.17
N THR A 139 1.75 -5.34 9.48
CA THR A 139 2.16 -6.74 9.33
C THR A 139 1.84 -7.47 10.63
N VAL A 140 1.04 -8.54 10.56
CA VAL A 140 0.60 -9.31 11.73
C VAL A 140 1.67 -10.30 12.17
N ASP A 141 2.35 -10.91 11.20
CA ASP A 141 3.27 -12.00 11.45
C ASP A 141 4.61 -11.77 10.74
N CYS A 142 5.69 -11.93 11.48
CA CYS A 142 7.05 -11.72 10.98
C CYS A 142 7.53 -12.83 10.03
N ILE A 143 6.95 -14.03 10.10
CA ILE A 143 7.34 -15.18 9.28
C ILE A 143 6.61 -15.16 7.94
N THR A 144 5.28 -15.03 7.96
CA THR A 144 4.45 -15.04 6.75
C THR A 144 4.36 -13.68 6.08
N HIS A 145 4.82 -12.61 6.74
CA HIS A 145 4.71 -11.21 6.30
C HIS A 145 3.27 -10.80 5.91
N LYS A 146 2.27 -11.42 6.52
CA LYS A 146 0.87 -11.15 6.25
C LYS A 146 0.52 -9.72 6.65
N VAL A 147 0.11 -8.92 5.66
CA VAL A 147 -0.32 -7.54 5.85
C VAL A 147 -1.86 -7.50 5.97
N VAL A 148 -2.35 -6.84 7.00
CA VAL A 148 -3.78 -6.65 7.27
C VAL A 148 -4.10 -5.16 7.29
N LYS A 149 -5.31 -4.80 6.84
CA LYS A 149 -5.81 -3.43 6.94
C LYS A 149 -6.02 -3.07 8.41
N ASN A 150 -5.56 -1.88 8.80
CA ASN A 150 -5.83 -1.35 10.13
C ASN A 150 -7.29 -0.86 10.21
N ASN A 151 -8.09 -1.50 11.05
CA ASN A 151 -9.49 -1.12 11.30
C ASN A 151 -9.66 -0.44 12.68
N GLY A 152 -8.55 0.00 13.29
CA GLY A 152 -8.52 0.64 14.61
C GLY A 152 -7.67 -0.11 15.64
N GLU A 153 -7.03 -1.24 15.26
CA GLU A 153 -6.15 -2.00 16.14
C GLU A 153 -4.88 -1.22 16.50
N HIS A 154 -4.42 -0.38 15.60
CA HIS A 154 -3.28 0.51 15.79
C HIS A 154 -3.65 1.97 15.52
N PRO A 155 -2.99 2.94 16.17
CA PRO A 155 -3.23 4.35 15.93
C PRO A 155 -2.90 4.71 14.47
N MET A 156 -3.79 5.48 13.81
CA MET A 156 -3.53 6.05 12.49
C MET A 156 -3.17 7.53 12.64
N TYR A 157 -2.23 8.00 11.83
CA TYR A 157 -1.74 9.37 11.89
C TYR A 157 -2.12 10.10 10.59
N LEU A 158 -2.85 11.20 10.72
CA LEU A 158 -3.19 12.08 9.61
C LEU A 158 -2.23 13.27 9.60
N VAL A 159 -1.51 13.42 8.50
CA VAL A 159 -0.68 14.61 8.23
C VAL A 159 -1.44 15.43 7.20
N THR A 160 -1.88 16.62 7.59
CA THR A 160 -2.60 17.54 6.72
C THR A 160 -1.65 18.48 5.99
N ASP A 161 -2.01 18.90 4.77
CA ASP A 161 -1.28 19.87 3.95
C ASP A 161 0.22 19.57 3.81
N HIS A 162 0.55 18.28 3.70
CA HIS A 162 1.94 17.80 3.56
C HIS A 162 2.57 18.19 2.22
N HIS A 163 1.78 18.26 1.16
CA HIS A 163 2.25 18.52 -0.21
C HIS A 163 1.20 19.27 -1.03
N THR A 164 1.62 19.80 -2.18
CA THR A 164 0.72 20.55 -3.07
C THR A 164 -0.42 19.65 -3.58
N PRO A 165 -1.69 20.04 -3.37
CA PRO A 165 -2.83 19.26 -3.81
C PRO A 165 -3.03 19.32 -5.33
N ILE A 166 -3.55 18.25 -5.93
CA ILE A 166 -4.02 18.21 -7.33
C ILE A 166 -5.50 18.58 -7.40
N VAL A 167 -6.26 18.17 -6.37
CA VAL A 167 -7.71 18.38 -6.25
C VAL A 167 -8.00 19.19 -5.00
N ASP A 168 -8.92 20.14 -5.08
CA ASP A 168 -9.36 20.92 -3.94
C ASP A 168 -10.15 20.06 -2.94
N ARG A 169 -10.14 20.47 -1.68
CA ARG A 169 -10.75 19.75 -0.57
C ARG A 169 -12.27 19.60 -0.72
N ASP A 170 -12.94 20.64 -1.26
CA ASP A 170 -14.39 20.63 -1.46
C ASP A 170 -14.81 19.60 -2.52
N THR A 171 -14.11 19.57 -3.66
CA THR A 171 -14.32 18.56 -4.71
C THR A 171 -14.11 17.15 -4.17
N PHE A 172 -13.05 16.93 -3.41
CA PHE A 172 -12.79 15.64 -2.79
C PHE A 172 -13.92 15.22 -1.84
N ASN A 173 -14.34 16.11 -0.95
CA ASN A 173 -15.40 15.83 0.02
C ASN A 173 -16.73 15.48 -0.68
N ARG A 174 -17.10 16.22 -1.73
CA ARG A 174 -18.26 15.93 -2.56
C ARG A 174 -18.18 14.54 -3.19
N VAL A 175 -17.01 14.15 -3.67
CA VAL A 175 -16.80 12.81 -4.23
C VAL A 175 -16.91 11.73 -3.14
N GLN A 176 -16.40 11.95 -1.92
CA GLN A 176 -16.57 10.99 -0.82
C GLN A 176 -18.04 10.82 -0.43
N GLN A 177 -18.81 11.91 -0.36
CA GLN A 177 -20.25 11.86 -0.10
C GLN A 177 -20.99 11.07 -1.19
N GLU A 178 -20.65 11.32 -2.45
CA GLU A 178 -21.27 10.61 -3.58
C GLU A 178 -20.89 9.11 -3.61
N LEU A 179 -19.65 8.77 -3.27
CA LEU A 179 -19.21 7.37 -3.10
C LEU A 179 -20.01 6.66 -2.00
N ALA A 180 -20.22 7.31 -0.85
CA ALA A 180 -21.04 6.77 0.23
C ALA A 180 -22.50 6.60 -0.20
N ARG A 181 -23.10 7.60 -0.85
CA ARG A 181 -24.47 7.58 -1.38
C ARG A 181 -24.70 6.43 -2.37
N ARG A 182 -23.77 6.25 -3.32
CA ARG A 182 -23.88 5.17 -4.33
C ARG A 182 -23.66 3.78 -3.73
N THR A 183 -22.91 3.69 -2.64
CA THR A 183 -22.70 2.42 -1.93
C THR A 183 -23.95 2.02 -1.16
N SER A 184 -24.60 2.96 -0.45
CA SER A 184 -25.84 2.71 0.32
C SER A 184 -27.02 2.27 -0.55
N LYS A 185 -27.08 2.73 -1.82
CA LYS A 185 -28.16 2.35 -2.76
C LYS A 185 -28.02 0.93 -3.33
N ARG A 186 -26.91 0.25 -3.06
CA ARG A 186 -26.64 -1.12 -3.55
C ARG A 186 -26.88 -2.20 -2.49
N LEU A 187 -27.15 -1.79 -1.27
CA LEU A 187 -27.59 -2.64 -0.14
C LEU A 187 -29.10 -2.63 -0.06
#